data_21c8603b69d8783579f944c5ef9555f0
#
_entry.id   21c8603b69d8783579f944c5ef9555f0
#
_cell.length_a   1.000
_cell.length_b   1.000
_cell.length_c   1.000
_cell.angle_alpha   90.00
_cell.angle_beta   90.00
_cell.angle_gamma   90.00
#
_symmetry.space_group_name_H-M   'P 1'
#
loop_
_entity.id
_entity.type
_entity.pdbx_description
1 polymer ?
#
loop_
_entity_poly.entity_id
_entity_poly.type
_entity_poly.pdbx_seq_one_letter_code
_entity_poly.pdbx_strand_id
1 'polypeptide(L)'
;MDVYHDLVDDKRLITATGFRYTYENSRASSLLVEDLQISSGQLVVLCGKSGSGKSTFLRLINGLIPDYYEGKLEGQLEIANHLAGKQTVEECSKQVASVFQNPSSQFFHKYVKHELVLPGENHGQSAAGILNKLEKLTADFALEDYLERDLSTLSGGEKQRIALLTALMQYTNILVLDEPTANLDRSGIEQVASYLSILKQEGKTILIAEHRLDYLKDLADRYLYFDQGVLKRDYSKKEFDSLTETERHDLGLRSQDLSSSISKLEAKKQIAPSPLTGDLTIKNLCLQAGDQELSFLEVANFKSGAITALVGHNGRGKSTLAFYLAGLLDDEEADFYLNGHALSAHDCLKQTAFVLQEVALQLFSDSVQKELTLGLKKVVDASNILENLGLKGLEERHPMTLSGGEMQRLVIASQVLTKKKSVYL
;
A
#
# COMPACT_ATOMS: atom_id res chain seq x y z
N MET A 1 -36.53 3.61 -29.19
CA MET A 1 -36.08 4.41 -30.32
C MET A 1 -34.98 5.31 -29.80
N ASP A 2 -33.86 4.81 -29.84
CA ASP A 2 -32.61 5.12 -30.54
C ASP A 2 -32.34 6.62 -30.70
N VAL A 3 -31.59 7.22 -29.77
CA VAL A 3 -30.85 8.48 -29.94
C VAL A 3 -29.47 8.41 -29.24
N TYR A 4 -28.84 7.24 -29.10
CA TYR A 4 -27.48 7.12 -28.54
C TYR A 4 -26.55 6.29 -29.42
N HIS A 5 -26.64 6.52 -30.74
CA HIS A 5 -25.75 5.83 -31.65
C HIS A 5 -25.20 6.75 -32.73
N ASP A 6 -24.57 7.87 -32.34
CA ASP A 6 -23.69 8.60 -33.26
C ASP A 6 -22.84 9.61 -32.47
N LEU A 7 -21.81 9.16 -31.79
CA LEU A 7 -20.58 9.92 -31.48
C LEU A 7 -19.47 8.91 -31.19
N VAL A 8 -19.08 8.16 -32.19
CA VAL A 8 -17.91 7.32 -32.19
C VAL A 8 -16.88 8.03 -33.05
N ASP A 9 -15.93 8.74 -32.43
CA ASP A 9 -14.52 8.69 -32.81
C ASP A 9 -13.59 9.62 -32.02
N ASP A 10 -13.86 9.91 -30.78
CA ASP A 10 -12.81 10.43 -29.90
C ASP A 10 -12.71 9.56 -28.64
N LYS A 11 -11.92 8.48 -28.74
CA LYS A 11 -11.66 7.54 -27.62
C LYS A 11 -10.88 8.16 -26.46
N ARG A 12 -10.55 9.46 -26.52
CA ARG A 12 -9.79 10.19 -25.53
C ARG A 12 -10.65 10.43 -24.31
N LEU A 13 -10.27 9.88 -23.17
CA LEU A 13 -10.99 10.02 -21.92
C LEU A 13 -10.28 10.96 -20.94
N ILE A 14 -8.95 10.96 -20.97
CA ILE A 14 -8.12 11.86 -20.18
C ILE A 14 -7.05 12.46 -21.09
N THR A 15 -6.93 13.78 -21.11
CA THR A 15 -5.88 14.48 -21.86
C THR A 15 -5.20 15.53 -20.99
N ALA A 16 -3.89 15.68 -21.13
CA ALA A 16 -3.12 16.74 -20.50
C ALA A 16 -2.24 17.42 -21.51
N THR A 17 -2.15 18.76 -21.44
CA THR A 17 -1.26 19.57 -22.28
C THR A 17 -0.62 20.68 -21.45
N GLY A 18 0.70 20.62 -21.30
CA GLY A 18 1.48 21.57 -20.50
C GLY A 18 0.97 21.70 -19.07
N PHE A 19 0.41 20.61 -18.51
CA PHE A 19 -0.25 20.67 -17.21
C PHE A 19 0.74 20.66 -16.07
N ARG A 20 0.53 21.58 -15.11
CA ARG A 20 1.34 21.73 -13.92
C ARG A 20 0.45 21.92 -12.69
N TYR A 21 0.83 21.28 -11.59
CA TYR A 21 0.22 21.49 -10.28
C TYR A 21 1.30 21.76 -9.24
N THR A 22 1.02 22.73 -8.35
CA THR A 22 1.90 23.09 -7.24
C THR A 22 1.06 23.20 -5.97
N TYR A 23 1.36 22.40 -4.92
CA TYR A 23 0.71 22.53 -3.63
C TYR A 23 0.97 23.93 -3.03
N GLU A 24 0.01 24.50 -2.32
CA GLU A 24 0.10 25.84 -1.75
C GLU A 24 1.35 26.08 -0.91
N ASN A 25 1.73 25.07 -0.11
CA ASN A 25 2.91 25.12 0.75
C ASN A 25 4.21 24.66 0.07
N SER A 26 4.23 24.46 -1.23
CA SER A 26 5.40 24.04 -2.00
C SER A 26 5.97 25.18 -2.81
N ARG A 27 7.32 25.30 -2.85
CA ARG A 27 8.02 26.29 -3.69
C ARG A 27 8.30 25.78 -5.10
N ALA A 28 8.17 24.48 -5.34
CA ALA A 28 8.44 23.83 -6.60
C ALA A 28 7.18 23.13 -7.14
N SER A 29 7.10 22.96 -8.45
CA SER A 29 6.05 22.17 -9.08
C SER A 29 6.03 20.76 -8.48
N SER A 30 4.84 20.33 -8.05
CA SER A 30 4.64 19.03 -7.44
C SER A 30 4.22 17.97 -8.45
N LEU A 31 3.69 18.41 -9.60
CA LEU A 31 3.36 17.56 -10.75
C LEU A 31 3.53 18.35 -12.05
N LEU A 32 4.13 17.70 -13.04
CA LEU A 32 4.27 18.19 -14.41
C LEU A 32 3.95 17.07 -15.41
N VAL A 33 2.97 17.34 -16.28
CA VAL A 33 2.58 16.45 -17.38
C VAL A 33 2.51 17.29 -18.66
N GLU A 34 3.53 17.17 -19.50
CA GLU A 34 3.65 17.99 -20.73
C GLU A 34 2.61 17.59 -21.76
N ASP A 35 2.50 16.29 -22.03
CA ASP A 35 1.53 15.72 -22.95
C ASP A 35 1.13 14.33 -22.48
N LEU A 36 -0.17 14.07 -22.45
CA LEU A 36 -0.73 12.76 -22.10
C LEU A 36 -2.10 12.60 -22.73
N GLN A 37 -2.33 11.41 -23.26
CA GLN A 37 -3.65 11.00 -23.74
C GLN A 37 -3.94 9.59 -23.27
N ILE A 38 -5.05 9.38 -22.58
CA ILE A 38 -5.54 8.06 -22.16
C ILE A 38 -6.89 7.81 -22.83
N SER A 39 -7.00 6.69 -23.49
CA SER A 39 -8.22 6.27 -24.18
C SER A 39 -9.13 5.46 -23.26
N SER A 40 -10.43 5.46 -23.56
CA SER A 40 -11.41 4.63 -22.87
C SER A 40 -11.05 3.14 -22.95
N GLY A 41 -11.29 2.40 -21.87
CA GLY A 41 -11.05 0.97 -21.75
C GLY A 41 -9.59 0.55 -21.53
N GLN A 42 -8.66 1.50 -21.36
CA GLN A 42 -7.26 1.18 -21.05
C GLN A 42 -7.06 0.90 -19.56
N LEU A 43 -6.19 -0.07 -19.24
CA LEU A 43 -5.60 -0.21 -17.93
C LEU A 43 -4.19 0.41 -17.95
N VAL A 44 -4.04 1.53 -17.24
CA VAL A 44 -2.83 2.34 -17.21
C VAL A 44 -2.20 2.28 -15.83
N VAL A 45 -0.95 1.83 -15.76
CA VAL A 45 -0.20 1.71 -14.51
C VAL A 45 0.69 2.94 -14.32
N LEU A 46 0.56 3.61 -13.19
CA LEU A 46 1.45 4.68 -12.77
C LEU A 46 2.56 4.07 -11.91
N CYS A 47 3.79 4.16 -12.37
CA CYS A 47 4.95 3.60 -11.68
C CYS A 47 6.02 4.66 -11.41
N GLY A 48 6.95 4.37 -10.50
CA GLY A 48 7.99 5.27 -10.03
C GLY A 48 8.20 5.19 -8.54
N LYS A 49 9.23 5.86 -8.02
CA LYS A 49 9.57 5.86 -6.59
C LYS A 49 8.46 6.47 -5.73
N SER A 50 8.47 6.18 -4.43
CA SER A 50 7.61 6.90 -3.45
C SER A 50 7.86 8.41 -3.56
N GLY A 51 6.77 9.20 -3.49
CA GLY A 51 6.86 10.66 -3.63
C GLY A 51 7.09 11.17 -5.05
N SER A 52 7.03 10.31 -6.08
CA SER A 52 7.27 10.72 -7.48
C SER A 52 6.10 11.46 -8.14
N GLY A 53 4.94 11.63 -7.47
CA GLY A 53 3.79 12.36 -7.99
C GLY A 53 2.61 11.51 -8.44
N LYS A 54 2.68 10.16 -8.34
CA LYS A 54 1.59 9.24 -8.74
C LYS A 54 0.26 9.54 -8.06
N SER A 55 0.25 9.56 -6.72
CA SER A 55 -0.96 9.86 -5.94
C SER A 55 -1.47 11.28 -6.18
N THR A 56 -0.57 12.24 -6.44
CA THR A 56 -0.97 13.61 -6.82
C THR A 56 -1.73 13.61 -8.15
N PHE A 57 -1.25 12.84 -9.14
CA PHE A 57 -1.96 12.70 -10.41
C PHE A 57 -3.32 12.02 -10.22
N LEU A 58 -3.41 10.95 -9.41
CA LEU A 58 -4.69 10.29 -9.12
C LEU A 58 -5.68 11.23 -8.39
N ARG A 59 -5.19 12.08 -7.47
CA ARG A 59 -6.01 13.09 -6.78
C ARG A 59 -6.56 14.18 -7.68
N LEU A 60 -5.88 14.48 -8.78
CA LEU A 60 -6.40 15.36 -9.82
C LEU A 60 -7.51 14.67 -10.60
N ILE A 61 -7.33 13.39 -10.95
CA ILE A 61 -8.33 12.64 -11.71
C ILE A 61 -9.62 12.43 -10.92
N ASN A 62 -9.57 12.22 -9.62
CA ASN A 62 -10.76 12.02 -8.80
C ASN A 62 -11.33 13.31 -8.16
N GLY A 63 -10.78 14.48 -8.53
CA GLY A 63 -11.27 15.78 -8.10
C GLY A 63 -10.91 16.20 -6.67
N LEU A 64 -10.10 15.41 -5.93
CA LEU A 64 -9.64 15.83 -4.59
C LEU A 64 -8.70 17.04 -4.64
N ILE A 65 -8.08 17.31 -5.78
CA ILE A 65 -7.39 18.55 -6.08
C ILE A 65 -8.28 19.36 -7.02
N PRO A 66 -8.60 20.64 -6.72
CA PRO A 66 -8.04 21.46 -5.62
C PRO A 66 -8.82 21.46 -4.31
N ASP A 67 -10.00 20.85 -4.23
CA ASP A 67 -10.98 21.04 -3.13
C ASP A 67 -10.43 20.65 -1.74
N TYR A 68 -9.71 19.55 -1.65
CA TYR A 68 -9.10 19.06 -0.38
C TYR A 68 -7.61 19.31 -0.30
N TYR A 69 -6.96 19.50 -1.42
CA TYR A 69 -5.51 19.79 -1.51
C TYR A 69 -5.34 21.08 -2.30
N GLU A 70 -5.27 22.18 -1.58
CA GLU A 70 -5.12 23.50 -2.16
C GLU A 70 -3.81 23.66 -2.92
N GLY A 71 -3.88 24.39 -4.04
CA GLY A 71 -2.72 24.62 -4.87
C GLY A 71 -3.05 25.29 -6.20
N LYS A 72 -2.01 25.54 -6.97
CA LYS A 72 -2.11 26.22 -8.26
C LYS A 72 -2.10 25.21 -9.40
N LEU A 73 -3.11 25.28 -10.27
CA LEU A 73 -3.18 24.54 -11.53
C LEU A 73 -2.84 25.48 -12.69
N GLU A 74 -2.00 25.01 -13.62
CA GLU A 74 -1.61 25.69 -14.84
C GLU A 74 -1.64 24.71 -16.01
N GLY A 75 -1.91 25.18 -17.23
CA GLY A 75 -2.10 24.33 -18.40
C GLY A 75 -3.48 23.67 -18.43
N GLN A 76 -3.61 22.57 -19.15
CA GLN A 76 -4.90 21.89 -19.34
C GLN A 76 -4.79 20.42 -18.96
N LEU A 77 -5.71 19.95 -18.09
CA LEU A 77 -5.98 18.56 -17.81
C LEU A 77 -7.49 18.35 -17.94
N GLU A 78 -7.89 17.54 -18.87
CA GLU A 78 -9.30 17.24 -19.16
C GLU A 78 -9.59 15.78 -18.83
N ILE A 79 -10.69 15.53 -18.13
CA ILE A 79 -11.13 14.22 -17.66
C ILE A 79 -12.58 14.06 -18.06
N ALA A 80 -12.91 13.08 -18.89
CA ALA A 80 -14.26 12.84 -19.40
C ALA A 80 -14.95 14.12 -19.90
N ASN A 81 -14.24 14.92 -20.72
CA ASN A 81 -14.67 16.21 -21.28
C ASN A 81 -14.86 17.36 -20.27
N HIS A 82 -14.27 17.26 -19.08
CA HIS A 82 -14.29 18.32 -18.07
C HIS A 82 -12.88 18.71 -17.64
N LEU A 83 -12.64 20.01 -17.52
CA LEU A 83 -11.35 20.50 -17.03
C LEU A 83 -11.17 20.23 -15.54
N ALA A 84 -10.04 19.68 -15.16
CA ALA A 84 -9.64 19.48 -13.77
C ALA A 84 -9.70 20.79 -12.97
N GLY A 85 -10.21 20.72 -11.75
CA GLY A 85 -10.40 21.88 -10.87
C GLY A 85 -11.59 22.79 -11.24
N LYS A 86 -12.46 22.39 -12.17
CA LYS A 86 -13.70 23.08 -12.51
C LYS A 86 -14.95 22.35 -12.05
N GLN A 87 -14.82 21.08 -11.70
CA GLN A 87 -15.89 20.28 -11.12
C GLN A 87 -15.66 20.11 -9.61
N THR A 88 -16.75 20.02 -8.88
CA THR A 88 -16.73 19.60 -7.46
C THR A 88 -16.38 18.12 -7.35
N VAL A 89 -15.92 17.69 -6.17
CA VAL A 89 -15.68 16.26 -5.91
C VAL A 89 -16.95 15.43 -6.14
N GLU A 90 -18.12 15.96 -5.79
CA GLU A 90 -19.41 15.29 -6.05
C GLU A 90 -19.64 15.05 -7.55
N GLU A 91 -19.38 16.04 -8.39
CA GLU A 91 -19.52 15.91 -9.85
C GLU A 91 -18.50 14.92 -10.42
N CYS A 92 -17.26 14.98 -9.96
CA CYS A 92 -16.21 14.02 -10.33
C CYS A 92 -16.57 12.58 -9.93
N SER A 93 -17.19 12.38 -8.76
CA SER A 93 -17.57 11.05 -8.26
C SER A 93 -18.58 10.32 -9.15
N LYS A 94 -19.35 11.06 -9.97
CA LYS A 94 -20.27 10.47 -10.97
C LYS A 94 -19.56 9.82 -12.15
N GLN A 95 -18.28 10.13 -12.34
CA GLN A 95 -17.47 9.64 -13.47
C GLN A 95 -16.30 8.77 -13.03
N VAL A 96 -15.76 9.03 -11.85
CA VAL A 96 -14.54 8.42 -11.33
C VAL A 96 -14.82 7.75 -9.98
N ALA A 97 -14.66 6.45 -9.91
CA ALA A 97 -14.61 5.71 -8.65
C ALA A 97 -13.17 5.64 -8.13
N SER A 98 -12.99 5.66 -6.82
CA SER A 98 -11.65 5.66 -6.21
C SER A 98 -11.51 4.61 -5.13
N VAL A 99 -10.32 3.99 -5.09
CA VAL A 99 -9.87 3.13 -3.99
C VAL A 99 -8.58 3.72 -3.43
N PHE A 100 -8.60 4.13 -2.16
CA PHE A 100 -7.46 4.75 -1.50
C PHE A 100 -6.49 3.73 -0.92
N GLN A 101 -5.25 4.14 -0.72
CA GLN A 101 -4.19 3.33 -0.12
C GLN A 101 -4.57 2.76 1.25
N ASN A 102 -5.25 3.56 2.09
CA ASN A 102 -5.81 3.09 3.35
C ASN A 102 -7.33 2.89 3.20
N PRO A 103 -7.83 1.65 3.07
CA PRO A 103 -9.25 1.38 2.88
C PRO A 103 -10.10 1.85 4.05
N SER A 104 -9.56 1.84 5.28
CA SER A 104 -10.32 2.27 6.46
C SER A 104 -10.68 3.75 6.46
N SER A 105 -9.95 4.57 5.70
CA SER A 105 -10.22 6.02 5.60
C SER A 105 -11.41 6.36 4.70
N GLN A 106 -11.94 5.39 3.95
CA GLN A 106 -13.06 5.62 3.02
C GLN A 106 -14.38 5.00 3.48
N PHE A 107 -14.39 4.25 4.59
CA PHE A 107 -15.61 3.62 5.09
C PHE A 107 -16.42 4.57 5.98
N PHE A 108 -17.73 4.58 5.77
CA PHE A 108 -18.69 5.40 6.49
C PHE A 108 -19.63 4.58 7.37
N HIS A 109 -19.90 3.33 7.00
CA HIS A 109 -20.81 2.46 7.70
C HIS A 109 -20.10 1.44 8.57
N LYS A 110 -20.86 0.88 9.52
CA LYS A 110 -20.40 -0.17 10.39
C LYS A 110 -20.39 -1.53 9.70
N TYR A 111 -21.40 -1.81 8.87
CA TYR A 111 -21.61 -3.11 8.24
C TYR A 111 -21.30 -3.09 6.75
N VAL A 112 -20.72 -4.18 6.25
CA VAL A 112 -20.31 -4.34 4.84
C VAL A 112 -21.45 -4.05 3.86
N LYS A 113 -22.63 -4.61 4.10
CA LYS A 113 -23.81 -4.41 3.23
C LYS A 113 -24.17 -2.93 3.06
N HIS A 114 -24.17 -2.17 4.15
CA HIS A 114 -24.51 -0.76 4.12
C HIS A 114 -23.43 0.05 3.38
N GLU A 115 -22.17 -0.31 3.57
CA GLU A 115 -21.06 0.32 2.85
C GLU A 115 -21.14 0.06 1.34
N LEU A 116 -21.49 -1.16 0.94
CA LEU A 116 -21.62 -1.51 -0.48
C LEU A 116 -22.77 -0.78 -1.18
N VAL A 117 -23.89 -0.53 -0.51
CA VAL A 117 -25.03 0.17 -1.13
C VAL A 117 -24.89 1.69 -1.16
N LEU A 118 -24.09 2.27 -0.26
CA LEU A 118 -23.92 3.72 -0.10
C LEU A 118 -23.62 4.47 -1.42
N PRO A 119 -22.72 3.99 -2.31
CA PRO A 119 -22.47 4.72 -3.56
C PRO A 119 -23.70 4.81 -4.46
N GLY A 120 -24.51 3.76 -4.52
CA GLY A 120 -25.77 3.77 -5.29
C GLY A 120 -26.79 4.77 -4.71
N GLU A 121 -26.91 4.84 -3.40
CA GLU A 121 -27.78 5.78 -2.70
C GLU A 121 -27.33 7.21 -2.93
N ASN A 122 -26.06 7.53 -2.78
CA ASN A 122 -25.48 8.85 -3.03
C ASN A 122 -25.67 9.33 -4.47
N HIS A 123 -25.70 8.41 -5.44
CA HIS A 123 -25.91 8.70 -6.86
C HIS A 123 -27.40 8.67 -7.25
N GLY A 124 -28.32 8.55 -6.29
CA GLY A 124 -29.76 8.55 -6.54
C GLY A 124 -30.26 7.38 -7.38
N GLN A 125 -29.58 6.24 -7.32
CA GLN A 125 -30.01 5.02 -7.99
C GLN A 125 -31.28 4.45 -7.36
N SER A 126 -32.10 3.78 -8.17
CA SER A 126 -33.29 3.13 -7.61
C SER A 126 -32.90 1.97 -6.68
N ALA A 127 -33.70 1.78 -5.62
CA ALA A 127 -33.47 0.69 -4.68
C ALA A 127 -33.37 -0.68 -5.36
N ALA A 128 -34.22 -0.94 -6.36
CA ALA A 128 -34.19 -2.16 -7.14
C ALA A 128 -32.87 -2.30 -7.93
N GLY A 129 -32.36 -1.19 -8.52
CA GLY A 129 -31.08 -1.20 -9.24
C GLY A 129 -29.90 -1.51 -8.31
N ILE A 130 -29.88 -0.89 -7.12
CA ILE A 130 -28.84 -1.12 -6.10
C ILE A 130 -28.87 -2.58 -5.64
N LEU A 131 -30.03 -3.11 -5.29
CA LEU A 131 -30.17 -4.49 -4.81
C LEU A 131 -29.79 -5.52 -5.88
N ASN A 132 -30.22 -5.35 -7.13
CA ASN A 132 -29.84 -6.24 -8.22
C ASN A 132 -28.32 -6.25 -8.45
N LYS A 133 -27.68 -5.06 -8.37
CA LYS A 133 -26.22 -4.96 -8.50
C LYS A 133 -25.49 -5.58 -7.31
N LEU A 134 -26.00 -5.39 -6.09
CA LEU A 134 -25.46 -6.02 -4.89
C LEU A 134 -25.56 -7.53 -4.97
N GLU A 135 -26.71 -8.08 -5.38
CA GLU A 135 -26.92 -9.52 -5.56
C GLU A 135 -25.94 -10.11 -6.57
N LYS A 136 -25.79 -9.46 -7.75
CA LYS A 136 -24.81 -9.86 -8.74
C LYS A 136 -23.39 -9.82 -8.16
N LEU A 137 -23.01 -8.72 -7.51
CA LEU A 137 -21.68 -8.58 -6.93
C LEU A 137 -21.43 -9.64 -5.84
N THR A 138 -22.45 -9.94 -5.02
CA THR A 138 -22.37 -10.96 -3.98
C THR A 138 -22.11 -12.34 -4.57
N ALA A 139 -22.83 -12.70 -5.63
CA ALA A 139 -22.64 -13.97 -6.31
C ALA A 139 -21.29 -14.05 -7.06
N ASP A 140 -20.92 -13.01 -7.80
CA ASP A 140 -19.68 -12.99 -8.59
C ASP A 140 -18.41 -13.04 -7.71
N PHE A 141 -18.51 -12.52 -6.49
CA PHE A 141 -17.37 -12.35 -5.59
C PHE A 141 -17.49 -13.11 -4.26
N ALA A 142 -18.47 -14.00 -4.10
CA ALA A 142 -18.71 -14.81 -2.89
C ALA A 142 -18.68 -13.96 -1.60
N LEU A 143 -19.65 -13.05 -1.47
CA LEU A 143 -19.75 -12.10 -0.37
C LEU A 143 -20.82 -12.45 0.67
N GLU A 144 -21.51 -13.57 0.51
CA GLU A 144 -22.65 -13.97 1.34
C GLU A 144 -22.32 -13.89 2.84
N ASP A 145 -21.17 -14.43 3.24
CA ASP A 145 -20.72 -14.47 4.63
C ASP A 145 -20.18 -13.11 5.14
N TYR A 146 -20.01 -12.13 4.25
CA TYR A 146 -19.46 -10.82 4.60
C TYR A 146 -20.51 -9.74 4.82
N LEU A 147 -21.68 -9.84 4.20
CA LEU A 147 -22.66 -8.75 4.16
C LEU A 147 -23.08 -8.21 5.54
N GLU A 148 -23.24 -9.08 6.52
CA GLU A 148 -23.65 -8.72 7.88
C GLU A 148 -22.46 -8.54 8.84
N ARG A 149 -21.21 -8.63 8.36
CA ARG A 149 -20.01 -8.44 9.19
C ARG A 149 -19.74 -6.97 9.48
N ASP A 150 -19.23 -6.72 10.67
CA ASP A 150 -18.72 -5.41 11.08
C ASP A 150 -17.38 -5.13 10.38
N LEU A 151 -17.27 -4.01 9.68
CA LEU A 151 -16.05 -3.60 8.97
C LEU A 151 -14.84 -3.45 9.91
N SER A 152 -15.06 -3.13 11.18
CA SER A 152 -13.97 -3.01 12.15
C SER A 152 -13.31 -4.36 12.44
N THR A 153 -14.04 -5.46 12.31
CA THR A 153 -13.56 -6.83 12.58
C THR A 153 -12.82 -7.45 11.39
N LEU A 154 -12.87 -6.80 10.23
CA LEU A 154 -12.20 -7.28 9.02
C LEU A 154 -10.69 -7.07 9.10
N SER A 155 -9.94 -8.05 8.58
CA SER A 155 -8.50 -7.90 8.32
C SER A 155 -8.22 -6.80 7.28
N GLY A 156 -6.98 -6.30 7.22
CA GLY A 156 -6.59 -5.30 6.23
C GLY A 156 -6.84 -5.73 4.78
N GLY A 157 -6.64 -7.01 4.48
CA GLY A 157 -6.92 -7.56 3.14
C GLY A 157 -8.42 -7.63 2.82
N GLU A 158 -9.25 -8.05 3.79
CA GLU A 158 -10.71 -8.05 3.62
C GLU A 158 -11.23 -6.62 3.46
N LYS A 159 -10.73 -5.65 4.23
CA LYS A 159 -11.06 -4.23 4.07
C LYS A 159 -10.73 -3.71 2.68
N GLN A 160 -9.54 -4.05 2.16
CA GLN A 160 -9.14 -3.66 0.81
C GLN A 160 -10.07 -4.25 -0.26
N ARG A 161 -10.45 -5.52 -0.08
CA ARG A 161 -11.43 -6.19 -0.94
C ARG A 161 -12.78 -5.45 -0.91
N ILE A 162 -13.32 -5.14 0.26
CA ILE A 162 -14.59 -4.40 0.38
C ILE A 162 -14.48 -3.02 -0.24
N ALA A 163 -13.40 -2.27 -0.02
CA ALA A 163 -13.20 -0.96 -0.63
C ALA A 163 -13.22 -1.02 -2.17
N LEU A 164 -12.57 -2.02 -2.77
CA LEU A 164 -12.64 -2.24 -4.21
C LEU A 164 -14.07 -2.56 -4.66
N LEU A 165 -14.77 -3.43 -3.95
CA LEU A 165 -16.15 -3.80 -4.28
C LEU A 165 -17.12 -2.62 -4.10
N THR A 166 -16.90 -1.76 -3.11
CA THR A 166 -17.66 -0.51 -2.94
C THR A 166 -17.46 0.43 -4.12
N ALA A 167 -16.23 0.55 -4.64
CA ALA A 167 -15.96 1.31 -5.86
C ALA A 167 -16.65 0.71 -7.09
N LEU A 168 -16.81 -0.61 -7.16
CA LEU A 168 -17.56 -1.29 -8.22
C LEU A 168 -19.07 -1.07 -8.14
N MET A 169 -19.60 -0.78 -6.96
CA MET A 169 -21.01 -0.42 -6.81
C MET A 169 -21.34 0.94 -7.43
N GLN A 170 -20.36 1.79 -7.71
CA GLN A 170 -20.53 3.01 -8.50
C GLN A 170 -20.74 2.68 -9.99
N TYR A 171 -21.52 3.51 -10.68
CA TYR A 171 -21.78 3.37 -12.13
C TYR A 171 -20.83 4.26 -12.95
N THR A 172 -19.54 4.19 -12.62
CA THR A 172 -18.51 5.03 -13.25
C THR A 172 -17.78 4.28 -14.37
N ASN A 173 -17.20 5.04 -15.30
CA ASN A 173 -16.39 4.47 -16.38
C ASN A 173 -14.89 4.50 -16.08
N ILE A 174 -14.47 5.33 -15.12
CA ILE A 174 -13.08 5.47 -14.70
C ILE A 174 -12.95 4.92 -13.27
N LEU A 175 -11.94 4.10 -13.04
CA LEU A 175 -11.55 3.59 -11.74
C LEU A 175 -10.11 4.00 -11.44
N VAL A 176 -9.91 4.62 -10.27
CA VAL A 176 -8.61 5.07 -9.79
C VAL A 176 -8.24 4.27 -8.54
N LEU A 177 -7.06 3.65 -8.54
CA LEU A 177 -6.56 2.85 -7.42
C LEU A 177 -5.17 3.34 -7.00
N ASP A 178 -5.03 3.68 -5.72
CA ASP A 178 -3.75 4.11 -5.14
C ASP A 178 -3.20 2.99 -4.24
N GLU A 179 -2.19 2.27 -4.72
CA GLU A 179 -1.50 1.15 -4.06
C GLU A 179 -2.46 0.09 -3.46
N PRO A 180 -3.41 -0.46 -4.24
CA PRO A 180 -4.46 -1.34 -3.72
C PRO A 180 -3.95 -2.67 -3.17
N THR A 181 -2.67 -3.03 -3.42
CA THR A 181 -2.09 -4.30 -2.95
C THR A 181 -1.09 -4.15 -1.81
N ALA A 182 -0.93 -2.94 -1.24
CA ALA A 182 0.10 -2.64 -0.24
C ALA A 182 0.06 -3.59 0.98
N ASN A 183 -1.14 -3.92 1.45
CA ASN A 183 -1.36 -4.72 2.67
C ASN A 183 -1.87 -6.15 2.38
N LEU A 184 -1.78 -6.60 1.13
CA LEU A 184 -2.29 -7.91 0.72
C LEU A 184 -1.19 -8.97 0.71
N ASP A 185 -1.58 -10.19 1.07
CA ASP A 185 -0.80 -11.38 0.79
C ASP A 185 -0.98 -11.81 -0.69
N ARG A 186 -0.30 -12.88 -1.10
CA ARG A 186 -0.31 -13.32 -2.48
C ARG A 186 -1.72 -13.66 -2.98
N SER A 187 -2.53 -14.32 -2.16
CA SER A 187 -3.90 -14.69 -2.54
C SER A 187 -4.79 -13.46 -2.73
N GLY A 188 -4.63 -12.45 -1.86
CA GLY A 188 -5.33 -11.17 -2.01
C GLY A 188 -4.92 -10.41 -3.28
N ILE A 189 -3.63 -10.43 -3.65
CA ILE A 189 -3.14 -9.83 -4.90
C ILE A 189 -3.75 -10.53 -6.12
N GLU A 190 -3.80 -11.86 -6.12
CA GLU A 190 -4.40 -12.65 -7.19
C GLU A 190 -5.91 -12.35 -7.34
N GLN A 191 -6.61 -12.14 -6.23
CA GLN A 191 -8.01 -11.70 -6.26
C GLN A 191 -8.15 -10.30 -6.87
N VAL A 192 -7.34 -9.32 -6.46
CA VAL A 192 -7.34 -7.97 -7.06
C VAL A 192 -7.08 -8.07 -8.58
N ALA A 193 -6.10 -8.87 -9.00
CA ALA A 193 -5.83 -9.08 -10.42
C ALA A 193 -7.04 -9.63 -11.18
N SER A 194 -7.77 -10.60 -10.59
CA SER A 194 -8.98 -11.15 -11.20
C SER A 194 -10.08 -10.09 -11.35
N TYR A 195 -10.28 -9.23 -10.33
CA TYR A 195 -11.24 -8.14 -10.38
C TYR A 195 -10.91 -7.11 -11.45
N LEU A 196 -9.63 -6.72 -11.55
CA LEU A 196 -9.16 -5.80 -12.59
C LEU A 196 -9.37 -6.39 -14.00
N SER A 197 -9.18 -7.71 -14.16
CA SER A 197 -9.43 -8.39 -15.42
C SER A 197 -10.90 -8.31 -15.82
N ILE A 198 -11.83 -8.57 -14.90
CA ILE A 198 -13.27 -8.48 -15.14
C ILE A 198 -13.64 -7.05 -15.56
N LEU A 199 -13.19 -6.04 -14.81
CA LEU A 199 -13.48 -4.64 -15.09
C LEU A 199 -12.94 -4.18 -16.44
N LYS A 200 -11.74 -4.63 -16.81
CA LYS A 200 -11.15 -4.35 -18.10
C LYS A 200 -11.99 -4.96 -19.22
N GLN A 201 -12.49 -6.19 -19.04
CA GLN A 201 -13.40 -6.83 -20.00
C GLN A 201 -14.75 -6.11 -20.12
N GLU A 202 -15.23 -5.48 -19.04
CA GLU A 202 -16.42 -4.61 -19.05
C GLU A 202 -16.15 -3.24 -19.70
N GLY A 203 -14.94 -2.98 -20.21
CA GLY A 203 -14.57 -1.74 -20.89
C GLY A 203 -14.27 -0.57 -19.96
N LYS A 204 -14.06 -0.80 -18.66
CA LYS A 204 -13.67 0.24 -17.70
C LYS A 204 -12.27 0.75 -17.97
N THR A 205 -12.08 2.04 -17.81
CA THR A 205 -10.75 2.65 -17.82
C THR A 205 -10.19 2.64 -16.41
N ILE A 206 -9.00 2.07 -16.23
CA ILE A 206 -8.41 1.83 -14.92
C ILE A 206 -7.08 2.54 -14.84
N LEU A 207 -6.92 3.43 -13.85
CA LEU A 207 -5.64 4.04 -13.50
C LEU A 207 -5.20 3.49 -12.15
N ILE A 208 -4.04 2.86 -12.10
CA ILE A 208 -3.53 2.23 -10.89
C ILE A 208 -2.11 2.71 -10.59
N ALA A 209 -1.91 3.37 -9.44
CA ALA A 209 -0.58 3.64 -8.93
C ALA A 209 -0.11 2.42 -8.14
N GLU A 210 1.04 1.86 -8.50
CA GLU A 210 1.50 0.61 -7.92
C GLU A 210 3.03 0.49 -7.92
N HIS A 211 3.53 -0.19 -6.90
CA HIS A 211 4.93 -0.59 -6.78
C HIS A 211 5.16 -2.07 -7.14
N ARG A 212 4.14 -2.93 -6.98
CA ARG A 212 4.17 -4.34 -7.36
C ARG A 212 3.64 -4.48 -8.78
N LEU A 213 4.53 -4.70 -9.72
CA LEU A 213 4.20 -4.68 -11.16
C LEU A 213 3.98 -6.09 -11.74
N ASP A 214 4.35 -7.13 -11.00
CA ASP A 214 4.31 -8.52 -11.42
C ASP A 214 2.90 -9.00 -11.76
N TYR A 215 1.91 -8.73 -10.92
CA TYR A 215 0.53 -9.15 -11.15
C TYR A 215 -0.20 -8.34 -12.24
N LEU A 216 0.33 -7.18 -12.62
CA LEU A 216 -0.23 -6.32 -13.66
C LEU A 216 0.33 -6.61 -15.06
N LYS A 217 1.36 -7.45 -15.17
CA LYS A 217 2.09 -7.72 -16.41
C LYS A 217 1.17 -8.10 -17.58
N ASP A 218 0.16 -8.93 -17.34
CA ASP A 218 -0.75 -9.39 -18.38
C ASP A 218 -2.01 -8.52 -18.52
N LEU A 219 -2.24 -7.62 -17.56
CA LEU A 219 -3.42 -6.75 -17.51
C LEU A 219 -3.15 -5.36 -18.09
N ALA A 220 -1.97 -4.79 -17.83
CA ALA A 220 -1.65 -3.43 -18.20
C ALA A 220 -1.50 -3.25 -19.71
N ASP A 221 -2.04 -2.14 -20.22
CA ASP A 221 -1.86 -1.70 -21.59
C ASP A 221 -0.70 -0.71 -21.75
N ARG A 222 -0.50 0.12 -20.69
CA ARG A 222 0.50 1.20 -20.68
C ARG A 222 1.07 1.41 -19.28
N TYR A 223 2.28 1.98 -19.21
CA TYR A 223 2.97 2.34 -17.98
C TYR A 223 3.45 3.78 -18.03
N LEU A 224 2.93 4.61 -17.14
CA LEU A 224 3.33 6.00 -16.96
C LEU A 224 4.41 6.07 -15.86
N TYR A 225 5.64 6.38 -16.26
CA TYR A 225 6.75 6.49 -15.31
C TYR A 225 6.89 7.93 -14.81
N PHE A 226 6.69 8.10 -13.50
CA PHE A 226 6.85 9.35 -12.78
C PHE A 226 8.16 9.38 -12.01
N ASP A 227 8.87 10.52 -12.10
CA ASP A 227 10.05 10.80 -11.28
C ASP A 227 10.08 12.28 -10.90
N GLN A 228 10.27 12.54 -9.58
CA GLN A 228 10.34 13.89 -9.02
C GLN A 228 9.18 14.81 -9.46
N GLY A 229 7.97 14.32 -9.45
CA GLY A 229 6.80 15.08 -9.86
C GLY A 229 6.59 15.23 -11.36
N VAL A 230 7.41 14.62 -12.20
CA VAL A 230 7.34 14.75 -13.66
C VAL A 230 6.96 13.43 -14.29
N LEU A 231 5.98 13.42 -15.21
CA LEU A 231 5.77 12.30 -16.13
C LEU A 231 6.94 12.26 -17.11
N LYS A 232 7.88 11.34 -16.87
CA LYS A 232 9.13 11.23 -17.64
C LYS A 232 9.00 10.37 -18.88
N ARG A 233 8.19 9.31 -18.79
CA ARG A 233 8.02 8.33 -19.88
C ARG A 233 6.59 7.78 -19.86
N ASP A 234 6.11 7.54 -21.05
CA ASP A 234 4.87 6.83 -21.34
C ASP A 234 5.25 5.61 -22.18
N TYR A 235 5.25 4.46 -21.55
CA TYR A 235 5.62 3.20 -22.17
C TYR A 235 4.38 2.44 -22.62
N SER A 236 4.35 1.96 -23.84
CA SER A 236 3.48 0.86 -24.21
C SER A 236 3.86 -0.41 -23.42
N LYS A 237 2.93 -1.37 -23.30
CA LYS A 237 3.23 -2.67 -22.69
C LYS A 237 4.49 -3.31 -23.26
N LYS A 238 4.63 -3.31 -24.61
CA LYS A 238 5.77 -3.93 -25.29
C LYS A 238 7.09 -3.27 -24.93
N GLU A 239 7.15 -1.94 -24.88
CA GLU A 239 8.35 -1.20 -24.50
C GLU A 239 8.71 -1.47 -23.04
N PHE A 240 7.72 -1.45 -22.15
CA PHE A 240 7.94 -1.70 -20.73
C PHE A 240 8.42 -3.12 -20.46
N ASP A 241 7.85 -4.11 -21.14
CA ASP A 241 8.26 -5.52 -21.02
C ASP A 241 9.68 -5.76 -21.57
N SER A 242 10.15 -4.93 -22.49
CA SER A 242 11.52 -5.00 -23.04
C SER A 242 12.60 -4.42 -22.12
N LEU A 243 12.23 -3.68 -21.06
CA LEU A 243 13.20 -3.13 -20.12
C LEU A 243 13.96 -4.26 -19.42
N THR A 244 15.28 -4.13 -19.41
CA THR A 244 16.15 -5.04 -18.67
C THR A 244 16.00 -4.84 -17.15
N GLU A 245 16.40 -5.83 -16.36
CA GLU A 245 16.39 -5.71 -14.90
C GLU A 245 17.30 -4.57 -14.39
N THR A 246 18.40 -4.29 -15.08
CA THR A 246 19.28 -3.15 -14.76
C THR A 246 18.56 -1.82 -14.98
N GLU A 247 17.91 -1.63 -16.13
CA GLU A 247 17.12 -0.44 -16.42
C GLU A 247 15.97 -0.25 -15.43
N ARG A 248 15.27 -1.32 -15.07
CA ARG A 248 14.23 -1.27 -14.02
C ARG A 248 14.78 -0.82 -12.68
N HIS A 249 15.92 -1.38 -12.29
CA HIS A 249 16.61 -0.99 -11.05
C HIS A 249 17.01 0.50 -11.06
N ASP A 250 17.59 0.99 -12.14
CA ASP A 250 18.00 2.39 -12.29
C ASP A 250 16.80 3.36 -12.22
N LEU A 251 15.66 2.95 -12.78
CA LEU A 251 14.39 3.65 -12.63
C LEU A 251 13.77 3.49 -11.22
N GLY A 252 14.33 2.66 -10.36
CA GLY A 252 13.78 2.35 -9.03
C GLY A 252 12.48 1.55 -9.06
N LEU A 253 12.29 0.78 -10.12
CA LEU A 253 11.12 -0.10 -10.29
C LEU A 253 11.43 -1.50 -9.74
N ARG A 254 10.39 -2.18 -9.27
CA ARG A 254 10.50 -3.60 -8.90
C ARG A 254 10.46 -4.48 -10.15
N SER A 255 11.09 -5.67 -10.06
CA SER A 255 11.03 -6.67 -11.12
C SER A 255 9.59 -7.13 -11.37
N GLN A 256 9.26 -7.33 -12.64
CA GLN A 256 8.01 -7.98 -13.06
C GLN A 256 8.13 -9.50 -13.11
N ASP A 257 9.36 -10.04 -13.11
CA ASP A 257 9.62 -11.48 -13.12
C ASP A 257 10.38 -11.88 -11.86
N LEU A 258 9.65 -12.48 -10.92
CA LEU A 258 10.20 -13.00 -9.68
C LEU A 258 10.86 -14.37 -9.84
N SER A 259 10.61 -15.09 -10.96
CA SER A 259 11.08 -16.46 -11.17
C SER A 259 12.62 -16.55 -11.18
N SER A 260 13.29 -15.59 -11.84
CA SER A 260 14.74 -15.54 -11.89
C SER A 260 15.37 -15.23 -10.51
N SER A 261 14.69 -14.43 -9.70
CA SER A 261 15.13 -14.11 -8.34
C SER A 261 14.91 -15.29 -7.39
N ILE A 262 13.80 -16.01 -7.52
CA ILE A 262 13.49 -17.21 -6.75
C ILE A 262 14.50 -18.30 -7.07
N SER A 263 14.82 -18.56 -8.34
CA SER A 263 15.82 -19.56 -8.77
C SER A 263 17.21 -19.27 -8.19
N LYS A 264 17.62 -18.00 -8.13
CA LYS A 264 18.89 -17.59 -7.50
C LYS A 264 18.89 -17.79 -5.99
N LEU A 265 17.75 -17.61 -5.32
CA LEU A 265 17.58 -17.86 -3.88
C LEU A 265 17.57 -19.37 -3.59
N GLU A 266 16.92 -20.16 -4.43
CA GLU A 266 16.91 -21.63 -4.30
C GLU A 266 18.31 -22.25 -4.49
N ALA A 267 19.10 -21.73 -5.43
CA ALA A 267 20.48 -22.12 -5.60
C ALA A 267 21.37 -21.81 -4.39
N LYS A 268 21.01 -20.78 -3.58
CA LYS A 268 21.70 -20.45 -2.31
C LYS A 268 21.19 -21.24 -1.10
N LYS A 269 20.11 -22.00 -1.20
CA LYS A 269 19.53 -22.82 -0.12
C LYS A 269 20.37 -24.01 0.32
N GLN A 270 21.53 -24.28 -0.26
CA GLN A 270 22.48 -25.31 0.19
C GLN A 270 23.36 -24.85 1.36
N ILE A 271 22.89 -23.96 2.21
CA ILE A 271 23.53 -23.73 3.51
C ILE A 271 23.00 -24.82 4.45
N ALA A 272 23.84 -25.81 4.72
CA ALA A 272 23.57 -26.85 5.70
C ALA A 272 23.14 -26.20 7.03
N PRO A 273 22.17 -26.78 7.75
CA PRO A 273 21.81 -26.29 9.08
C PRO A 273 23.05 -26.40 9.97
N SER A 274 23.62 -25.27 10.38
CA SER A 274 24.69 -25.23 11.37
C SER A 274 24.11 -25.67 12.72
N PRO A 275 24.84 -26.43 13.55
CA PRO A 275 24.37 -26.85 14.86
C PRO A 275 24.00 -25.58 15.68
N LEU A 276 22.82 -25.63 16.28
CA LEU A 276 22.16 -24.53 16.99
C LEU A 276 22.90 -24.21 18.30
N THR A 277 23.93 -23.39 18.24
CA THR A 277 24.58 -22.84 19.43
C THR A 277 24.63 -21.32 19.31
N GLY A 278 24.01 -20.65 20.25
CA GLY A 278 24.06 -19.18 20.33
C GLY A 278 22.83 -18.45 19.83
N ASP A 279 21.65 -19.04 19.92
CA ASP A 279 20.45 -18.56 19.25
C ASP A 279 19.29 -18.33 20.23
N LEU A 280 18.32 -17.54 19.79
CA LEU A 280 17.03 -17.43 20.47
C LEU A 280 16.21 -18.68 20.15
N THR A 281 15.80 -19.41 21.16
CA THR A 281 14.96 -20.61 21.06
C THR A 281 13.65 -20.37 21.79
N ILE A 282 12.54 -20.73 21.17
CA ILE A 282 11.20 -20.77 21.78
C ILE A 282 10.72 -22.19 21.79
N LYS A 283 10.04 -22.58 22.87
CA LYS A 283 9.38 -23.89 22.99
C LYS A 283 7.96 -23.69 23.47
N ASN A 284 7.05 -24.57 23.04
CA ASN A 284 5.67 -24.72 23.52
C ASN A 284 4.86 -23.43 23.43
N LEU A 285 5.07 -22.59 22.41
CA LEU A 285 4.34 -21.33 22.28
C LEU A 285 3.00 -21.54 21.56
N CYS A 286 1.90 -21.17 22.22
CA CYS A 286 0.58 -21.09 21.63
C CYS A 286 0.32 -19.67 21.13
N LEU A 287 0.25 -19.49 19.81
CA LEU A 287 -0.09 -18.19 19.21
C LEU A 287 -1.60 -17.96 19.28
N GLN A 288 -2.02 -16.95 20.01
CA GLN A 288 -3.43 -16.60 20.20
C GLN A 288 -3.72 -15.18 19.74
N ALA A 289 -4.94 -14.97 19.24
CA ALA A 289 -5.50 -13.65 18.97
C ALA A 289 -6.84 -13.53 19.68
N GLY A 290 -6.87 -12.85 20.83
CA GLY A 290 -7.99 -12.94 21.77
C GLY A 290 -8.19 -14.38 22.23
N ASP A 291 -9.41 -14.88 22.14
CA ASP A 291 -9.75 -16.26 22.53
C ASP A 291 -9.50 -17.32 21.43
N GLN A 292 -9.01 -16.90 20.28
CA GLN A 292 -8.77 -17.79 19.13
C GLN A 292 -7.32 -18.24 19.06
N GLU A 293 -7.10 -19.57 19.12
CA GLU A 293 -5.81 -20.17 18.81
C GLU A 293 -5.53 -20.06 17.30
N LEU A 294 -4.38 -19.48 16.95
CA LEU A 294 -3.93 -19.32 15.57
C LEU A 294 -2.99 -20.42 15.12
N SER A 295 -2.05 -20.82 15.98
CA SER A 295 -1.05 -21.83 15.71
C SER A 295 -0.30 -22.21 16.97
N PHE A 296 0.23 -23.43 17.02
CA PHE A 296 1.12 -23.92 18.07
C PHE A 296 2.52 -24.14 17.52
N LEU A 297 3.54 -23.64 18.22
CA LEU A 297 4.95 -23.81 17.90
C LEU A 297 5.61 -24.69 18.96
N GLU A 298 5.87 -25.94 18.62
CA GLU A 298 6.58 -26.85 19.50
C GLU A 298 8.01 -26.38 19.78
N VAL A 299 8.76 -26.03 18.73
CA VAL A 299 10.10 -25.46 18.81
C VAL A 299 10.36 -24.51 17.63
N ALA A 300 10.86 -23.32 17.92
CA ALA A 300 11.37 -22.40 16.91
C ALA A 300 12.74 -21.86 17.32
N ASN A 301 13.65 -21.77 16.36
CA ASN A 301 15.01 -21.29 16.57
C ASN A 301 15.34 -20.13 15.64
N PHE A 302 15.91 -19.09 16.19
CA PHE A 302 16.33 -17.88 15.45
C PHE A 302 17.84 -17.70 15.64
N LYS A 303 18.58 -17.77 14.53
CA LYS A 303 20.04 -17.75 14.54
C LYS A 303 20.56 -16.34 14.81
N SER A 304 21.53 -16.21 15.70
CA SER A 304 22.23 -14.96 15.95
C SER A 304 22.99 -14.48 14.70
N GLY A 305 22.94 -13.16 14.44
CA GLY A 305 23.60 -12.53 13.29
C GLY A 305 22.96 -12.86 11.93
N ALA A 306 21.78 -13.49 11.91
CA ALA A 306 21.01 -13.77 10.71
C ALA A 306 19.78 -12.86 10.60
N ILE A 307 19.32 -12.66 9.37
CA ILE A 307 18.01 -12.06 9.08
C ILE A 307 17.04 -13.22 8.86
N THR A 308 15.99 -13.29 9.69
CA THR A 308 14.93 -14.30 9.57
C THR A 308 13.67 -13.65 9.02
N ALA A 309 13.14 -14.14 7.90
CA ALA A 309 11.87 -13.69 7.35
C ALA A 309 10.73 -14.59 7.85
N LEU A 310 9.71 -14.00 8.49
CA LEU A 310 8.46 -14.66 8.82
C LEU A 310 7.51 -14.55 7.65
N VAL A 311 7.21 -15.66 7.00
CA VAL A 311 6.34 -15.71 5.81
C VAL A 311 5.08 -16.53 6.07
N GLY A 312 3.99 -16.19 5.40
CA GLY A 312 2.71 -16.89 5.51
C GLY A 312 1.53 -15.97 5.17
N HIS A 313 0.35 -16.55 5.04
CA HIS A 313 -0.88 -15.81 4.79
C HIS A 313 -1.20 -14.81 5.91
N ASN A 314 -2.00 -13.78 5.58
CA ASN A 314 -2.49 -12.84 6.57
C ASN A 314 -3.36 -13.54 7.62
N GLY A 315 -3.35 -13.04 8.87
CA GLY A 315 -4.09 -13.66 9.98
C GLY A 315 -3.47 -14.95 10.57
N ARG A 316 -2.32 -15.41 10.10
CA ARG A 316 -1.67 -16.65 10.60
C ARG A 316 -0.70 -16.43 11.77
N GLY A 317 -0.80 -15.30 12.46
CA GLY A 317 -0.04 -15.06 13.70
C GLY A 317 1.39 -14.56 13.53
N LYS A 318 1.82 -14.08 12.33
CA LYS A 318 3.18 -13.53 12.14
C LYS A 318 3.48 -12.37 13.10
N SER A 319 2.60 -11.38 13.16
CA SER A 319 2.76 -10.23 14.06
C SER A 319 2.61 -10.65 15.52
N THR A 320 1.72 -11.60 15.81
CA THR A 320 1.54 -12.18 17.16
C THR A 320 2.83 -12.84 17.63
N LEU A 321 3.47 -13.65 16.78
CA LEU A 321 4.78 -14.23 17.09
C LEU A 321 5.83 -13.15 17.35
N ALA A 322 5.86 -12.10 16.53
CA ALA A 322 6.80 -11.00 16.73
C ALA A 322 6.56 -10.27 18.06
N PHE A 323 5.31 -10.13 18.52
CA PHE A 323 4.98 -9.55 19.82
C PHE A 323 5.44 -10.43 21.00
N TYR A 324 5.29 -11.76 20.90
CA TYR A 324 5.85 -12.68 21.90
C TYR A 324 7.38 -12.60 21.95
N LEU A 325 8.03 -12.63 20.79
CA LEU A 325 9.49 -12.47 20.66
C LEU A 325 10.01 -11.15 21.25
N ALA A 326 9.21 -10.09 21.14
CA ALA A 326 9.52 -8.78 21.70
C ALA A 326 9.24 -8.67 23.21
N GLY A 327 8.55 -9.64 23.80
CA GLY A 327 8.09 -9.58 25.19
C GLY A 327 6.92 -8.61 25.41
N LEU A 328 6.17 -8.30 24.35
CA LEU A 328 4.95 -7.48 24.40
C LEU A 328 3.71 -8.32 24.73
N LEU A 329 3.77 -9.60 24.46
CA LEU A 329 2.83 -10.62 24.90
C LEU A 329 3.59 -11.65 25.74
N ASP A 330 2.90 -12.28 26.70
CA ASP A 330 3.43 -13.31 27.55
C ASP A 330 2.56 -14.58 27.44
N ASP A 331 3.18 -15.74 27.56
CA ASP A 331 2.52 -17.05 27.59
C ASP A 331 3.21 -17.86 28.69
N GLU A 332 2.44 -18.23 29.71
CA GLU A 332 2.95 -18.93 30.90
C GLU A 332 3.46 -20.34 30.58
N GLU A 333 3.02 -20.92 29.45
CA GLU A 333 3.40 -22.28 29.04
C GLU A 333 4.62 -22.27 28.09
N ALA A 334 4.98 -21.11 27.54
CA ALA A 334 6.06 -20.97 26.59
C ALA A 334 7.41 -20.70 27.27
N ASP A 335 8.42 -21.38 26.80
CA ASP A 335 9.81 -21.18 27.23
C ASP A 335 10.63 -20.40 26.21
N PHE A 336 11.27 -19.34 26.64
CA PHE A 336 12.20 -18.54 25.83
C PHE A 336 13.62 -18.68 26.35
N TYR A 337 14.57 -18.96 25.46
CA TYR A 337 15.98 -19.10 25.78
C TYR A 337 16.84 -18.27 24.84
N LEU A 338 17.82 -17.53 25.41
CA LEU A 338 18.87 -16.87 24.63
C LEU A 338 20.21 -17.50 25.02
N ASN A 339 20.92 -18.10 24.10
CA ASN A 339 22.18 -18.82 24.33
C ASN A 339 22.05 -19.90 25.44
N GLY A 340 20.89 -20.57 25.51
CA GLY A 340 20.59 -21.59 26.52
C GLY A 340 20.18 -21.03 27.91
N HIS A 341 20.14 -19.72 28.10
CA HIS A 341 19.66 -19.09 29.32
C HIS A 341 18.17 -18.71 29.18
N ALA A 342 17.36 -19.10 30.12
CA ALA A 342 15.94 -18.73 30.14
C ALA A 342 15.73 -17.23 30.18
N LEU A 343 14.78 -16.74 29.43
CA LEU A 343 14.37 -15.34 29.37
C LEU A 343 12.91 -15.20 29.83
N SER A 344 12.64 -14.20 30.66
CA SER A 344 11.28 -13.73 30.88
C SER A 344 10.83 -12.77 29.76
N ALA A 345 9.51 -12.55 29.61
CA ALA A 345 8.97 -11.53 28.72
C ALA A 345 9.62 -10.15 28.96
N HIS A 346 9.82 -9.80 30.23
CA HIS A 346 10.51 -8.55 30.61
C HIS A 346 11.97 -8.48 30.14
N ASP A 347 12.70 -9.61 30.13
CA ASP A 347 14.07 -9.68 29.59
C ASP A 347 14.08 -9.57 28.06
N CYS A 348 13.12 -10.17 27.40
CA CYS A 348 12.90 -10.00 25.95
C CYS A 348 12.67 -8.52 25.63
N LEU A 349 11.77 -7.83 26.32
CA LEU A 349 11.44 -6.42 26.10
C LEU A 349 12.66 -5.50 26.28
N LYS A 350 13.52 -5.77 27.27
CA LYS A 350 14.77 -5.00 27.47
C LYS A 350 15.78 -5.17 26.35
N GLN A 351 15.82 -6.33 25.72
CA GLN A 351 16.84 -6.69 24.74
C GLN A 351 16.38 -6.53 23.28
N THR A 352 15.10 -6.27 23.08
CA THR A 352 14.47 -6.18 21.75
C THR A 352 14.14 -4.75 21.37
N ALA A 353 14.44 -4.40 20.14
CA ALA A 353 13.90 -3.24 19.43
C ALA A 353 12.77 -3.71 18.52
N PHE A 354 11.66 -3.00 18.50
CA PHE A 354 10.48 -3.37 17.73
C PHE A 354 10.03 -2.19 16.87
N VAL A 355 9.73 -2.45 15.60
CA VAL A 355 9.16 -1.47 14.68
C VAL A 355 7.75 -1.95 14.30
N LEU A 356 6.75 -1.17 14.67
CA LEU A 356 5.35 -1.48 14.35
C LEU A 356 5.08 -1.29 12.86
N GLN A 357 4.11 -2.02 12.33
CA GLN A 357 3.61 -1.81 10.98
C GLN A 357 3.09 -0.37 10.80
N GLU A 358 2.39 0.16 11.79
CA GLU A 358 1.91 1.53 11.83
C GLU A 358 2.89 2.42 12.59
N VAL A 359 3.97 2.82 11.90
CA VAL A 359 5.11 3.53 12.51
C VAL A 359 4.75 4.86 13.15
N ALA A 360 3.68 5.51 12.70
CA ALA A 360 3.19 6.76 13.28
C ALA A 360 2.85 6.63 14.77
N LEU A 361 2.42 5.44 15.23
CA LEU A 361 2.13 5.15 16.63
C LEU A 361 3.39 5.10 17.54
N GLN A 362 4.58 5.11 16.95
CA GLN A 362 5.85 5.06 17.66
C GLN A 362 6.61 6.40 17.64
N LEU A 363 6.04 7.45 17.08
CA LEU A 363 6.65 8.77 16.96
C LEU A 363 6.04 9.72 18.01
N PHE A 364 6.85 10.18 18.96
CA PHE A 364 6.39 10.93 20.13
C PHE A 364 6.99 12.32 20.24
N SER A 365 8.10 12.59 19.53
CA SER A 365 8.84 13.85 19.65
C SER A 365 8.33 14.91 18.65
N ASP A 366 8.70 16.16 18.92
CA ASP A 366 8.37 17.33 18.09
C ASP A 366 9.36 17.56 16.92
N SER A 367 10.50 16.82 16.92
CA SER A 367 11.47 16.89 15.81
C SER A 367 12.15 15.54 15.57
N VAL A 368 12.59 15.33 14.33
CA VAL A 368 13.36 14.13 13.91
C VAL A 368 14.59 13.95 14.81
N GLN A 369 15.32 15.01 15.11
CA GLN A 369 16.51 14.96 15.96
C GLN A 369 16.18 14.47 17.38
N LYS A 370 15.11 14.95 17.98
CA LYS A 370 14.69 14.51 19.32
C LYS A 370 14.18 13.07 19.31
N GLU A 371 13.46 12.67 18.27
CA GLU A 371 12.99 11.30 18.12
C GLU A 371 14.14 10.29 18.08
N LEU A 372 15.21 10.58 17.36
CA LEU A 372 16.40 9.74 17.30
C LEU A 372 17.09 9.55 18.66
N THR A 373 17.02 10.54 19.51
CA THR A 373 17.71 10.53 20.81
C THR A 373 16.82 10.17 21.99
N LEU A 374 15.52 9.96 21.72
CA LEU A 374 14.53 9.64 22.74
C LEU A 374 14.91 8.35 23.49
N GLY A 375 14.98 8.44 24.83
CA GLY A 375 15.33 7.32 25.70
C GLY A 375 16.82 6.93 25.73
N LEU A 376 17.69 7.59 24.98
CA LEU A 376 19.14 7.37 25.05
C LEU A 376 19.74 8.03 26.27
N LYS A 377 20.59 7.28 27.02
CA LYS A 377 21.29 7.79 28.20
C LYS A 377 22.45 8.72 27.87
N LYS A 378 22.92 8.75 26.64
CA LYS A 378 24.05 9.57 26.18
C LYS A 378 23.68 10.24 24.86
N VAL A 379 24.22 11.44 24.68
CA VAL A 379 24.15 12.14 23.39
C VAL A 379 24.93 11.30 22.35
N VAL A 380 24.26 10.90 21.28
CA VAL A 380 24.85 10.14 20.19
C VAL A 380 24.85 11.03 18.96
N ASP A 381 25.99 11.09 18.28
CA ASP A 381 26.03 11.71 16.95
C ASP A 381 25.31 10.79 15.95
N ALA A 382 24.14 11.24 15.51
CA ALA A 382 23.30 10.51 14.58
C ALA A 382 23.54 10.91 13.10
N SER A 383 24.50 11.78 12.82
CA SER A 383 24.72 12.35 11.47
C SER A 383 24.92 11.27 10.40
N ASN A 384 25.74 10.25 10.69
CA ASN A 384 25.97 9.14 9.76
C ASN A 384 24.72 8.29 9.50
N ILE A 385 23.90 8.07 10.51
CA ILE A 385 22.65 7.32 10.39
C ILE A 385 21.63 8.11 9.55
N LEU A 386 21.49 9.40 9.81
CA LEU A 386 20.63 10.30 9.06
C LEU A 386 21.03 10.34 7.56
N GLU A 387 22.32 10.43 7.28
CA GLU A 387 22.83 10.45 5.92
C GLU A 387 22.58 9.11 5.19
N ASN A 388 22.90 7.98 5.82
CA ASN A 388 22.71 6.64 5.26
C ASN A 388 21.23 6.29 5.01
N LEU A 389 20.33 6.86 5.80
CA LEU A 389 18.89 6.63 5.66
C LEU A 389 18.17 7.72 4.85
N GLY A 390 18.90 8.68 4.29
CA GLY A 390 18.33 9.77 3.48
C GLY A 390 17.39 10.69 4.27
N LEU A 391 17.72 10.94 5.54
CA LEU A 391 16.98 11.83 6.45
C LEU A 391 17.75 13.12 6.78
N LYS A 392 18.95 13.29 6.21
CA LYS A 392 19.77 14.48 6.37
C LYS A 392 19.05 15.73 5.84
N GLY A 393 19.03 16.79 6.62
CA GLY A 393 18.32 18.04 6.33
C GLY A 393 16.85 18.04 6.77
N LEU A 394 16.38 16.98 7.45
CA LEU A 394 15.03 16.87 7.99
C LEU A 394 15.02 16.97 9.54
N GLU A 395 16.15 17.24 10.16
CA GLU A 395 16.41 17.13 11.60
C GLU A 395 15.41 17.93 12.45
N GLU A 396 15.07 19.13 12.00
CA GLU A 396 14.16 20.06 12.69
C GLU A 396 12.69 19.87 12.31
N ARG A 397 12.38 18.96 11.37
CA ARG A 397 10.99 18.71 10.98
C ARG A 397 10.26 17.90 12.05
N HIS A 398 8.97 18.19 12.19
CA HIS A 398 8.08 17.35 12.99
C HIS A 398 7.92 15.97 12.32
N PRO A 399 8.10 14.84 13.04
CA PRO A 399 8.03 13.50 12.47
C PRO A 399 6.76 13.21 11.66
N MET A 400 5.61 13.72 12.10
CA MET A 400 4.34 13.53 11.41
C MET A 400 4.20 14.29 10.08
N THR A 401 5.17 15.16 9.75
CA THR A 401 5.22 15.84 8.44
C THR A 401 6.04 15.10 7.40
N LEU A 402 6.66 14.00 7.80
CA LEU A 402 7.46 13.14 6.95
C LEU A 402 6.54 12.25 6.09
N SER A 403 7.04 11.80 4.95
CA SER A 403 6.38 10.73 4.19
C SER A 403 6.41 9.41 4.98
N GLY A 404 5.50 8.48 4.68
CA GLY A 404 5.45 7.18 5.35
C GLY A 404 6.79 6.42 5.33
N GLY A 405 7.50 6.46 4.19
CA GLY A 405 8.83 5.85 4.09
C GLY A 405 9.90 6.57 4.90
N GLU A 406 9.84 7.90 5.03
CA GLU A 406 10.74 8.67 5.90
C GLU A 406 10.44 8.39 7.38
N MET A 407 9.17 8.32 7.78
CA MET A 407 8.75 7.92 9.13
C MET A 407 9.29 6.52 9.48
N GLN A 408 9.14 5.56 8.56
CA GLN A 408 9.65 4.20 8.77
C GLN A 408 11.16 4.18 8.96
N ARG A 409 11.91 4.89 8.10
CA ARG A 409 13.36 5.00 8.23
C ARG A 409 13.77 5.69 9.55
N LEU A 410 13.02 6.70 9.99
CA LEU A 410 13.25 7.37 11.27
C LEU A 410 13.09 6.42 12.46
N VAL A 411 11.99 5.64 12.49
CA VAL A 411 11.76 4.65 13.56
C VAL A 411 12.86 3.59 13.55
N ILE A 412 13.25 3.07 12.37
CA ILE A 412 14.37 2.12 12.27
C ILE A 412 15.65 2.75 12.82
N ALA A 413 15.97 3.99 12.45
CA ALA A 413 17.15 4.69 12.94
C ALA A 413 17.16 4.81 14.47
N SER A 414 16.03 5.22 15.07
CA SER A 414 15.90 5.36 16.53
C SER A 414 16.12 4.01 17.23
N GLN A 415 15.53 2.91 16.67
CA GLN A 415 15.69 1.59 17.26
C GLN A 415 17.14 1.04 17.14
N VAL A 416 17.83 1.29 16.02
CA VAL A 416 19.24 0.92 15.85
C VAL A 416 20.14 1.64 16.85
N LEU A 417 19.87 2.90 17.13
CA LEU A 417 20.63 3.67 18.12
C LEU A 417 20.49 3.15 19.55
N THR A 418 19.42 2.42 19.87
CA THR A 418 19.26 1.78 21.19
C THR A 418 20.28 0.68 21.47
N LYS A 419 20.94 0.15 20.42
CA LYS A 419 21.93 -0.96 20.48
C LYS A 419 21.39 -2.21 21.16
N LYS A 420 20.10 -2.49 21.01
CA LYS A 420 19.47 -3.71 21.51
C LYS A 420 19.94 -4.93 20.71
N LYS A 421 19.84 -6.13 21.31
CA LYS A 421 20.40 -7.36 20.73
C LYS A 421 19.62 -7.90 19.55
N SER A 422 18.31 -7.67 19.50
CA SER A 422 17.42 -8.10 18.43
C SER A 422 16.55 -6.94 17.94
N VAL A 423 16.24 -6.93 16.65
CA VAL A 423 15.37 -5.95 16.02
C VAL A 423 14.31 -6.71 15.23
N TYR A 424 13.03 -6.40 15.47
CA TYR A 424 11.88 -6.93 14.73
C TYR A 424 11.24 -5.80 13.91
N LEU A 425 10.98 -6.08 12.63
CA LEU A 425 10.46 -5.15 11.63
C LEU A 425 9.13 -5.67 11.06
#